data_8e9af53a339d9666db83c7e42bb17278
#
_entry.id   8e9af53a339d9666db83c7e42bb17278
#
_cell.length_a   1.000
_cell.length_b   1.000
_cell.length_c   1.000
_cell.angle_alpha   90.00
_cell.angle_beta   90.00
_cell.angle_gamma   90.00
#
_symmetry.space_group_name_H-M   'P 1'
#
loop_
_entity.id
_entity.type
_entity.pdbx_description
1 polymer ?
#
loop_
_entity_poly.entity_id
_entity_poly.type
_entity_poly.pdbx_seq_one_letter_code
_entity_poly.pdbx_strand_id
1 'polypeptide(L)'
;MPPISVLIKPSSGNCNLRCEYCFYYDTMSKREQGAYGFMSVETLEDVIRQVLAYSEGSCTIAYQGGEPTLSGIPFFEKSIEFQEKYNVNNVKIFNAIQTNGSLLDKQWAEFFVRNHFLVGVSLDGGPKQHDYYRKTPAGKGSFTRIMENIEMLKKTGVDFNILSFSSPVCGSIVV
;
A
#
# COMPACT_ATOMS: atom_id res chain seq x y z
N MET A 1 -11.21 24.31 7.43
CA MET A 1 -11.82 23.01 7.05
C MET A 1 -11.27 21.91 7.95
N PRO A 2 -11.93 20.74 8.10
CA PRO A 2 -11.38 19.66 8.91
C PRO A 2 -10.14 19.04 8.24
N PRO A 3 -9.33 18.27 8.99
CA PRO A 3 -8.28 17.44 8.41
C PRO A 3 -8.83 16.50 7.34
N ILE A 4 -8.11 16.34 6.23
CA ILE A 4 -8.51 15.47 5.12
C ILE A 4 -7.69 14.20 5.11
N SER A 5 -8.35 13.07 4.83
CA SER A 5 -7.69 11.81 4.51
C SER A 5 -8.14 11.35 3.13
N VAL A 6 -7.18 11.07 2.25
CA VAL A 6 -7.43 10.54 0.90
C VAL A 6 -6.81 9.16 0.75
N LEU A 7 -7.54 8.26 0.09
CA LEU A 7 -7.06 6.94 -0.27
C LEU A 7 -6.87 6.86 -1.79
N ILE A 8 -5.63 6.76 -2.22
CA ILE A 8 -5.22 6.69 -3.64
C ILE A 8 -5.00 5.21 -4.02
N LYS A 9 -5.50 4.82 -5.19
CA LYS A 9 -5.33 3.46 -5.76
C LYS A 9 -4.45 3.51 -7.01
N PRO A 10 -3.13 3.56 -6.87
CA PRO A 10 -2.23 3.83 -8.00
C PRO A 10 -2.21 2.70 -9.03
N SER A 11 -2.43 1.47 -8.61
CA SER A 11 -2.45 0.29 -9.46
C SER A 11 -3.86 -0.24 -9.77
N SER A 12 -4.92 0.55 -9.45
CA SER A 12 -6.32 0.12 -9.59
C SER A 12 -6.56 -1.20 -8.85
N GLY A 13 -6.92 -2.27 -9.58
CA GLY A 13 -7.06 -3.62 -9.03
C GLY A 13 -5.88 -4.54 -9.34
N ASN A 14 -4.82 -4.04 -10.02
CA ASN A 14 -3.67 -4.89 -10.36
C ASN A 14 -2.91 -5.30 -9.11
N CYS A 15 -2.67 -6.60 -8.98
CA CYS A 15 -1.92 -7.19 -7.88
C CYS A 15 -1.11 -8.39 -8.35
N ASN A 16 0.06 -8.57 -7.80
CA ASN A 16 0.93 -9.72 -8.06
C ASN A 16 0.64 -10.95 -7.17
N LEU A 17 -0.35 -10.83 -6.25
CA LEU A 17 -0.91 -11.94 -5.49
C LEU A 17 -2.37 -12.21 -5.89
N ARG A 18 -2.86 -13.41 -5.54
CA ARG A 18 -4.25 -13.87 -5.69
C ARG A 18 -4.72 -14.41 -4.34
N CYS A 19 -5.04 -13.46 -3.42
CA CYS A 19 -5.52 -13.84 -2.09
C CYS A 19 -6.96 -14.34 -2.17
N GLU A 20 -7.25 -15.48 -1.52
CA GLU A 20 -8.56 -16.14 -1.55
C GLU A 20 -9.72 -15.24 -1.06
N TYR A 21 -9.46 -14.36 -0.11
CA TYR A 21 -10.45 -13.45 0.48
C TYR A 21 -10.41 -12.03 -0.08
N CYS A 22 -9.65 -11.80 -1.17
CA CYS A 22 -9.46 -10.45 -1.70
C CYS A 22 -10.74 -9.89 -2.32
N PHE A 23 -11.40 -8.98 -1.61
CA PHE A 23 -12.62 -8.34 -2.11
C PHE A 23 -12.38 -7.48 -3.36
N TYR A 24 -11.16 -6.96 -3.55
CA TYR A 24 -10.81 -6.25 -4.79
C TYR A 24 -10.84 -7.18 -5.99
N TYR A 25 -10.29 -8.38 -5.85
CA TYR A 25 -10.30 -9.38 -6.92
C TYR A 25 -11.73 -9.85 -7.24
N ASP A 26 -12.53 -10.15 -6.22
CA ASP A 26 -13.95 -10.52 -6.39
C ASP A 26 -14.73 -9.40 -7.10
N THR A 27 -14.56 -8.15 -6.66
CA THR A 27 -15.21 -6.99 -7.28
C THR A 27 -14.77 -6.80 -8.74
N MET A 28 -13.48 -6.96 -9.03
CA MET A 28 -12.94 -6.83 -10.39
C MET A 28 -13.49 -7.89 -11.34
N SER A 29 -13.61 -9.13 -10.87
CA SER A 29 -14.10 -10.25 -11.68
C SER A 29 -15.57 -10.11 -12.10
N LYS A 30 -16.33 -9.25 -11.40
CA LYS A 30 -17.77 -9.00 -11.61
C LYS A 30 -18.05 -7.71 -12.41
N ARG A 31 -17.04 -6.94 -12.78
CA ARG A 31 -17.19 -5.68 -13.54
C ARG A 31 -16.83 -5.89 -15.00
N GLU A 32 -17.49 -5.18 -15.91
CA GLU A 32 -17.12 -5.13 -17.33
C GLU A 32 -15.66 -4.72 -17.53
N GLN A 33 -15.21 -3.71 -16.76
CA GLN A 33 -13.82 -3.32 -16.68
C GLN A 33 -13.29 -3.58 -15.28
N GLY A 34 -12.55 -4.65 -15.11
CA GLY A 34 -12.01 -5.09 -13.81
C GLY A 34 -10.92 -4.17 -13.27
N ALA A 35 -10.03 -3.65 -14.14
CA ALA A 35 -8.96 -2.74 -13.76
C ALA A 35 -8.77 -1.64 -14.81
N TYR A 36 -8.39 -0.45 -14.34
CA TYR A 36 -8.14 0.73 -15.19
C TYR A 36 -6.63 0.96 -15.47
N GLY A 37 -5.79 -0.05 -15.20
CA GLY A 37 -4.36 0.08 -15.33
C GLY A 37 -3.71 0.84 -14.16
N PHE A 38 -2.61 1.51 -14.44
CA PHE A 38 -1.92 2.35 -13.47
C PHE A 38 -2.37 3.81 -13.58
N MET A 39 -2.41 4.50 -12.44
CA MET A 39 -2.71 5.93 -12.40
C MET A 39 -1.61 6.71 -13.14
N SER A 40 -2.01 7.65 -13.99
CA SER A 40 -1.06 8.53 -14.66
C SER A 40 -0.49 9.57 -13.70
N VAL A 41 0.69 10.11 -14.05
CA VAL A 41 1.36 11.15 -13.26
C VAL A 41 0.51 12.43 -13.22
N GLU A 42 -0.17 12.75 -14.33
CA GLU A 42 -1.06 13.91 -14.44
C GLU A 42 -2.28 13.76 -13.50
N THR A 43 -2.88 12.56 -13.44
CA THR A 43 -3.98 12.29 -12.50
C THR A 43 -3.51 12.39 -11.05
N LEU A 44 -2.32 11.88 -10.74
CA LEU A 44 -1.72 12.00 -9.40
C LEU A 44 -1.50 13.46 -9.02
N GLU A 45 -0.94 14.26 -9.93
CA GLU A 45 -0.72 15.70 -9.73
C GLU A 45 -2.02 16.43 -9.43
N ASP A 46 -3.06 16.19 -10.23
CA ASP A 46 -4.37 16.80 -10.03
C ASP A 46 -5.01 16.43 -8.69
N VAL A 47 -4.93 15.15 -8.30
CA VAL A 47 -5.44 14.69 -7.00
C VAL A 47 -4.72 15.39 -5.85
N ILE A 48 -3.38 15.40 -5.85
CA ILE A 48 -2.60 16.02 -4.78
C ILE A 48 -2.85 17.53 -4.71
N ARG A 49 -2.87 18.22 -5.85
CA ARG A 49 -3.16 19.64 -5.93
C ARG A 49 -4.53 19.97 -5.33
N GLN A 50 -5.57 19.23 -5.69
CA GLN A 50 -6.92 19.47 -5.17
C GLN A 50 -7.02 19.15 -3.68
N VAL A 51 -6.48 18.02 -3.23
CA VAL A 51 -6.51 17.62 -1.83
C VAL A 51 -5.83 18.66 -0.94
N LEU A 52 -4.64 19.14 -1.32
CA LEU A 52 -3.91 20.13 -0.52
C LEU A 52 -4.53 21.51 -0.57
N ALA A 53 -5.21 21.87 -1.66
CA ALA A 53 -5.96 23.12 -1.74
C ALA A 53 -7.15 23.18 -0.74
N TYR A 54 -7.73 22.02 -0.40
CA TYR A 54 -8.84 21.94 0.57
C TYR A 54 -8.40 21.57 1.99
N SER A 55 -7.15 21.16 2.19
CA SER A 55 -6.67 20.71 3.50
C SER A 55 -6.31 21.87 4.42
N GLU A 56 -6.68 21.77 5.69
CA GLU A 56 -6.26 22.67 6.75
C GLU A 56 -5.69 21.86 7.93
N GLY A 57 -4.59 22.35 8.51
CA GLY A 57 -3.92 21.71 9.63
C GLY A 57 -3.17 20.44 9.24
N SER A 58 -3.87 19.37 8.85
CA SER A 58 -3.22 18.12 8.44
C SER A 58 -3.93 17.41 7.29
N CYS A 59 -3.16 16.63 6.54
CA CYS A 59 -3.64 15.78 5.46
C CYS A 59 -2.99 14.40 5.53
N THR A 60 -3.78 13.34 5.42
CA THR A 60 -3.26 11.98 5.26
C THR A 60 -3.42 11.53 3.82
N ILE A 61 -2.32 11.17 3.17
CA ILE A 61 -2.30 10.60 1.82
C ILE A 61 -1.92 9.12 1.96
N ALA A 62 -2.91 8.24 1.79
CA ALA A 62 -2.74 6.81 1.92
C ALA A 62 -2.85 6.12 0.56
N TYR A 63 -2.00 5.13 0.32
CA TYR A 63 -1.97 4.34 -0.92
C TYR A 63 -2.39 2.91 -0.62
N GLN A 64 -3.47 2.45 -1.26
CA GLN A 64 -3.99 1.10 -1.08
C GLN A 64 -4.83 0.71 -2.30
N GLY A 65 -4.98 -0.59 -2.54
CA GLY A 65 -5.79 -1.15 -3.63
C GLY A 65 -4.95 -1.81 -4.70
N GLY A 66 -5.30 -3.08 -5.02
CA GLY A 66 -4.37 -3.95 -5.73
C GLY A 66 -3.07 -4.10 -4.93
N GLU A 67 -1.94 -3.94 -5.61
CA GLU A 67 -0.65 -3.79 -4.95
C GLU A 67 -0.01 -2.45 -5.36
N PRO A 68 0.02 -1.44 -4.48
CA PRO A 68 0.51 -0.10 -4.83
C PRO A 68 1.96 -0.06 -5.30
N THR A 69 2.82 -0.93 -4.77
CA THR A 69 4.25 -0.96 -5.12
C THR A 69 4.51 -1.36 -6.58
N LEU A 70 3.51 -1.93 -7.27
CA LEU A 70 3.59 -2.18 -8.73
C LEU A 70 3.73 -0.89 -9.55
N SER A 71 3.33 0.25 -9.02
CA SER A 71 3.52 1.56 -9.68
C SER A 71 4.97 2.02 -9.67
N GLY A 72 5.83 1.37 -8.88
CA GLY A 72 7.27 1.66 -8.79
C GLY A 72 7.60 2.93 -8.02
N ILE A 73 8.83 3.01 -7.50
CA ILE A 73 9.35 4.15 -6.73
C ILE A 73 9.20 5.49 -7.46
N PRO A 74 9.46 5.60 -8.80
CA PRO A 74 9.33 6.88 -9.50
C PRO A 74 7.94 7.52 -9.41
N PHE A 75 6.87 6.72 -9.35
CA PHE A 75 5.51 7.22 -9.13
C PHE A 75 5.37 7.89 -7.76
N PHE A 76 5.93 7.29 -6.72
CA PHE A 76 5.88 7.81 -5.36
C PHE A 76 6.81 9.02 -5.17
N GLU A 77 7.94 9.06 -5.85
CA GLU A 77 8.81 10.25 -5.90
C GLU A 77 8.07 11.44 -6.49
N LYS A 78 7.32 11.25 -7.59
CA LYS A 78 6.44 12.28 -8.14
C LYS A 78 5.35 12.72 -7.16
N SER A 79 4.81 11.78 -6.37
CA SER A 79 3.86 12.14 -5.33
C SER A 79 4.47 13.10 -4.29
N ILE A 80 5.69 12.83 -3.83
CA ILE A 80 6.39 13.71 -2.88
C ILE A 80 6.67 15.07 -3.52
N GLU A 81 7.18 15.09 -4.76
CA GLU A 81 7.42 16.34 -5.51
C GLU A 81 6.15 17.21 -5.61
N PHE A 82 5.00 16.61 -5.90
CA PHE A 82 3.74 17.34 -5.98
C PHE A 82 3.24 17.78 -4.60
N GLN A 83 3.46 17.00 -3.54
CA GLN A 83 3.15 17.41 -2.19
C GLN A 83 3.95 18.67 -1.81
N GLU A 84 5.25 18.70 -2.08
CA GLU A 84 6.10 19.86 -1.85
C GLU A 84 5.65 21.07 -2.67
N LYS A 85 5.37 20.86 -3.96
CA LYS A 85 4.94 21.91 -4.90
C LYS A 85 3.63 22.59 -4.51
N TYR A 86 2.64 21.78 -4.04
CA TYR A 86 1.28 22.29 -3.82
C TYR A 86 0.91 22.53 -2.36
N ASN A 87 1.79 22.25 -1.41
CA ASN A 87 1.57 22.51 0.01
C ASN A 87 1.83 23.98 0.39
N VAL A 88 1.17 24.90 -0.28
CA VAL A 88 1.32 26.35 -0.03
C VAL A 88 0.78 26.80 1.34
N ASN A 89 -0.11 26.00 1.93
CA ASN A 89 -0.74 26.28 3.22
C ASN A 89 0.02 25.66 4.42
N ASN A 90 1.20 25.09 4.20
CA ASN A 90 2.00 24.41 5.22
C ASN A 90 1.21 23.36 6.02
N VAL A 91 0.37 22.60 5.34
CA VAL A 91 -0.40 21.48 5.92
C VAL A 91 0.56 20.39 6.35
N LYS A 92 0.37 19.82 7.55
CA LYS A 92 1.14 18.67 8.00
C LYS A 92 0.68 17.42 7.23
N ILE A 93 1.55 16.89 6.36
CA ILE A 93 1.22 15.73 5.53
C ILE A 93 1.72 14.45 6.21
N PHE A 94 0.85 13.43 6.24
CA PHE A 94 1.18 12.07 6.66
C PHE A 94 1.04 11.14 5.47
N ASN A 95 2.10 10.43 5.12
CA ASN A 95 2.09 9.45 4.05
C ASN A 95 1.97 8.03 4.61
N ALA A 96 1.08 7.22 4.04
CA ALA A 96 0.91 5.82 4.41
C ALA A 96 0.73 4.94 3.17
N ILE A 97 1.21 3.70 3.25
CA ILE A 97 1.01 2.71 2.19
C ILE A 97 0.60 1.38 2.81
N GLN A 98 -0.42 0.73 2.23
CA GLN A 98 -0.79 -0.64 2.54
C GLN A 98 -0.35 -1.54 1.40
N THR A 99 0.56 -2.47 1.70
CA THR A 99 1.17 -3.37 0.72
C THR A 99 1.11 -4.83 1.16
N ASN A 100 1.15 -5.73 0.19
CA ASN A 100 1.36 -7.16 0.47
C ASN A 100 2.82 -7.49 0.86
N GLY A 101 3.72 -6.54 0.75
CA GLY A 101 5.12 -6.64 1.18
C GLY A 101 6.04 -7.48 0.28
N SER A 102 5.52 -8.15 -0.75
CA SER A 102 6.31 -9.10 -1.55
C SER A 102 7.34 -8.45 -2.49
N LEU A 103 7.14 -7.20 -2.86
CA LEU A 103 8.02 -6.43 -3.76
C LEU A 103 8.95 -5.46 -3.05
N LEU A 104 8.88 -5.41 -1.71
CA LEU A 104 9.74 -4.52 -0.93
C LEU A 104 11.19 -4.99 -1.01
N ASP A 105 12.09 -4.04 -1.17
CA ASP A 105 13.53 -4.21 -1.18
C ASP A 105 14.20 -3.03 -0.44
N LYS A 106 15.53 -3.00 -0.48
CA LYS A 106 16.31 -1.95 0.19
C LYS A 106 16.01 -0.55 -0.37
N GLN A 107 15.73 -0.41 -1.67
CA GLN A 107 15.41 0.88 -2.29
C GLN A 107 14.06 1.39 -1.77
N TRP A 108 13.06 0.53 -1.65
CA TRP A 108 11.78 0.85 -1.03
C TRP A 108 11.94 1.27 0.43
N ALA A 109 12.74 0.53 1.22
CA ALA A 109 12.96 0.86 2.62
C ALA A 109 13.63 2.24 2.77
N GLU A 110 14.67 2.53 2.00
CA GLU A 110 15.34 3.84 1.97
C GLU A 110 14.37 4.96 1.57
N PHE A 111 13.52 4.72 0.58
CA PHE A 111 12.47 5.66 0.17
C PHE A 111 11.49 5.95 1.31
N PHE A 112 11.01 4.93 2.01
CA PHE A 112 10.03 5.07 3.10
C PHE A 112 10.62 5.82 4.30
N VAL A 113 11.85 5.52 4.69
CA VAL A 113 12.54 6.24 5.77
C VAL A 113 12.71 7.71 5.41
N ARG A 114 13.25 8.00 4.23
CA ARG A 114 13.52 9.38 3.77
C ARG A 114 12.26 10.23 3.71
N ASN A 115 11.11 9.64 3.35
CA ASN A 115 9.86 10.36 3.16
C ASN A 115 8.83 10.10 4.27
N HIS A 116 9.26 9.52 5.41
CA HIS A 116 8.44 9.29 6.61
C HIS A 116 7.12 8.57 6.34
N PHE A 117 7.14 7.51 5.54
CA PHE A 117 5.97 6.68 5.30
C PHE A 117 5.66 5.77 6.48
N LEU A 118 4.39 5.67 6.86
CA LEU A 118 3.88 4.56 7.64
C LEU A 118 3.54 3.41 6.69
N VAL A 119 4.17 2.25 6.87
CA VAL A 119 4.02 1.10 5.99
C VAL A 119 3.18 0.01 6.65
N GLY A 120 1.97 -0.24 6.16
CA GLY A 120 1.18 -1.41 6.54
C GLY A 120 1.58 -2.62 5.70
N VAL A 121 2.06 -3.69 6.35
CA VAL A 121 2.41 -4.94 5.65
C VAL A 121 1.39 -6.01 5.97
N SER A 122 0.84 -6.64 4.94
CA SER A 122 -0.13 -7.72 5.10
C SER A 122 0.54 -9.05 5.42
N LEU A 123 0.26 -9.60 6.62
CA LEU A 123 0.79 -10.90 7.05
C LEU A 123 -0.25 -11.64 7.89
N ASP A 124 -0.64 -12.84 7.50
CA ASP A 124 -1.70 -13.63 8.16
C ASP A 124 -1.11 -14.78 8.98
N GLY A 125 -0.89 -14.55 10.25
CA GLY A 125 -0.42 -15.60 11.17
C GLY A 125 0.87 -16.29 10.72
N GLY A 126 0.93 -17.63 10.90
CA GLY A 126 2.09 -18.43 10.52
C GLY A 126 2.10 -18.86 9.04
N PRO A 127 3.20 -19.52 8.59
CA PRO A 127 3.42 -19.83 7.18
C PRO A 127 2.30 -20.67 6.55
N LYS A 128 1.74 -21.65 7.24
CA LYS A 128 0.66 -22.48 6.72
C LYS A 128 -0.61 -21.68 6.44
N GLN A 129 -0.99 -20.79 7.35
CA GLN A 129 -2.17 -19.94 7.21
C GLN A 129 -1.96 -18.88 6.14
N HIS A 130 -0.83 -18.18 6.20
CA HIS A 130 -0.50 -17.16 5.22
C HIS A 130 -0.51 -17.72 3.80
N ASP A 131 0.23 -18.80 3.55
CA ASP A 131 0.39 -19.41 2.23
C ASP A 131 -0.87 -20.12 1.74
N TYR A 132 -1.81 -20.45 2.64
CA TYR A 132 -3.12 -20.93 2.23
C TYR A 132 -3.93 -19.80 1.55
N TYR A 133 -3.93 -18.59 2.12
CA TYR A 133 -4.75 -17.49 1.64
C TYR A 133 -4.03 -16.56 0.66
N ARG A 134 -2.72 -16.31 0.83
CA ARG A 134 -1.97 -15.33 0.05
C ARG A 134 -0.99 -15.99 -0.90
N LYS A 135 -1.50 -16.35 -2.07
CA LYS A 135 -0.75 -17.04 -3.13
C LYS A 135 -0.40 -16.09 -4.27
N THR A 136 0.67 -16.43 -4.95
CA THR A 136 0.95 -15.88 -6.28
C THR A 136 -0.07 -16.40 -7.30
N PRO A 137 -0.21 -15.81 -8.50
CA PRO A 137 -1.04 -16.38 -9.58
C PRO A 137 -0.65 -17.81 -9.96
N ALA A 138 0.59 -18.23 -9.74
CA ALA A 138 1.08 -19.59 -9.95
C ALA A 138 0.81 -20.56 -8.77
N GLY A 139 0.04 -20.14 -7.76
CA GLY A 139 -0.32 -20.95 -6.60
C GLY A 139 0.78 -21.10 -5.55
N LYS A 140 1.92 -20.41 -5.68
CA LYS A 140 3.02 -20.47 -4.69
C LYS A 140 2.73 -19.56 -3.51
N GLY A 141 3.11 -19.97 -2.29
CA GLY A 141 3.05 -19.16 -1.08
C GLY A 141 3.97 -17.95 -1.14
N SER A 142 3.71 -16.97 -0.29
CA SER A 142 4.44 -15.71 -0.23
C SER A 142 5.06 -15.42 1.13
N PHE A 143 4.82 -16.24 2.16
CA PHE A 143 5.22 -16.01 3.54
C PHE A 143 6.72 -15.74 3.70
N THR A 144 7.56 -16.67 3.21
CA THR A 144 9.01 -16.57 3.38
C THR A 144 9.54 -15.24 2.81
N ARG A 145 9.14 -14.87 1.61
CA ARG A 145 9.55 -13.63 0.95
C ARG A 145 9.14 -12.40 1.74
N ILE A 146 7.90 -12.39 2.25
CA ILE A 146 7.39 -11.25 3.02
C ILE A 146 8.10 -11.13 4.37
N MET A 147 8.40 -12.25 5.04
CA MET A 147 9.16 -12.24 6.29
C MET A 147 10.59 -11.72 6.10
N GLU A 148 11.27 -12.11 5.03
CA GLU A 148 12.59 -11.57 4.68
C GLU A 148 12.52 -10.03 4.51
N ASN A 149 11.49 -9.55 3.83
CA ASN A 149 11.28 -8.12 3.62
C ASN A 149 10.92 -7.38 4.93
N ILE A 150 10.12 -7.98 5.81
CA ILE A 150 9.82 -7.42 7.14
C ILE A 150 11.11 -7.29 7.98
N GLU A 151 11.96 -8.31 7.99
CA GLU A 151 13.24 -8.23 8.70
C GLU A 151 14.18 -7.16 8.11
N MET A 152 14.12 -6.93 6.82
CA MET A 152 14.84 -5.83 6.16
C MET A 152 14.26 -4.47 6.58
N LEU A 153 12.92 -4.29 6.62
CA LEU A 153 12.28 -3.06 7.10
C LEU A 153 12.68 -2.73 8.55
N LYS A 154 12.69 -3.73 9.45
CA LYS A 154 13.15 -3.56 10.83
C LYS A 154 14.60 -3.03 10.90
N LYS A 155 15.50 -3.62 10.12
CA LYS A 155 16.92 -3.26 10.10
C LYS A 155 17.16 -1.85 9.55
N THR A 156 16.31 -1.38 8.66
CA THR A 156 16.44 -0.05 8.04
C THR A 156 15.72 1.06 8.84
N GLY A 157 14.94 0.69 9.87
CA GLY A 157 14.23 1.66 10.72
C GLY A 157 12.99 2.26 10.06
N VAL A 158 12.37 1.56 9.12
CA VAL A 158 11.07 1.95 8.55
C VAL A 158 10.00 1.87 9.63
N ASP A 159 9.16 2.87 9.72
CA ASP A 159 7.95 2.84 10.56
C ASP A 159 6.89 1.97 9.89
N PHE A 160 6.57 0.81 10.49
CA PHE A 160 5.61 -0.12 9.90
C PHE A 160 4.74 -0.83 10.93
N ASN A 161 3.60 -1.31 10.49
CA ASN A 161 2.71 -2.20 11.22
C ASN A 161 2.34 -3.43 10.39
N ILE A 162 1.82 -4.46 11.05
CA ILE A 162 1.31 -5.68 10.41
C ILE A 162 -0.21 -5.61 10.40
N LEU A 163 -0.80 -5.87 9.23
CA LEU A 163 -2.23 -6.11 9.09
C LEU A 163 -2.49 -7.58 8.82
N SER A 164 -3.25 -8.22 9.72
CA SER A 164 -3.62 -9.62 9.60
C SER A 164 -5.11 -9.79 9.33
N PHE A 165 -5.45 -10.70 8.43
CA PHE A 165 -6.81 -11.20 8.28
C PHE A 165 -7.03 -12.39 9.22
N SER A 166 -8.11 -12.33 10.01
CA SER A 166 -8.51 -13.42 10.90
C SER A 166 -9.75 -14.11 10.32
N SER A 167 -9.66 -15.42 10.11
CA SER A 167 -10.80 -16.25 9.68
C SER A 167 -11.16 -17.27 10.76
N PRO A 168 -12.45 -17.52 11.02
CA PRO A 168 -12.88 -18.56 11.97
C PRO A 168 -12.50 -19.98 11.56
N VAL A 169 -12.11 -20.19 10.31
CA VAL A 169 -11.67 -21.51 9.79
C VAL A 169 -10.26 -21.90 10.24
N CYS A 170 -9.46 -20.92 10.68
CA CYS A 170 -8.13 -21.17 11.25
C CYS A 170 -8.18 -20.92 12.76
N GLY A 171 -8.25 -22.01 13.53
CA GLY A 171 -8.29 -21.96 14.97
C GLY A 171 -7.21 -21.06 15.57
N SER A 172 -7.62 -20.26 16.55
CA SER A 172 -6.84 -19.49 17.54
C SER A 172 -5.66 -18.71 16.98
N ILE A 173 -5.88 -17.40 16.81
CA ILE A 173 -4.77 -16.45 16.72
C ILE A 173 -4.11 -16.39 18.10
N VAL A 174 -2.85 -16.79 18.16
CA VAL A 174 -1.97 -16.38 19.25
C VAL A 174 -1.40 -15.03 18.83
N VAL A 175 -1.83 -13.98 19.52
CA VAL A 175 -1.26 -12.64 19.43
C VAL A 175 0.10 -12.63 20.10
#